data_eaf3068b1cec9fa61b8524750179fb09
#
_entry.id   eaf3068b1cec9fa61b8524750179fb09
#
_cell.length_a   1.000
_cell.length_b   1.000
_cell.length_c   1.000
_cell.angle_alpha   90.00
_cell.angle_beta   90.00
_cell.angle_gamma   90.00
#
_symmetry.space_group_name_H-M   'P 1'
#
loop_
_entity.id
_entity.type
_entity.pdbx_description
1 polymer ?
#
loop_
_entity_poly.entity_id
_entity_poly.type
_entity_poly.pdbx_seq_one_letter_code
_entity_poly.pdbx_strand_id
1 'polypeptide(L)'
;MASVDFAAQPSVLWDFVCRSYARPGVAEACLHVQDEHGVDVLXLLSAAWLATQGQRLTPERLTELKSCCQPRREQLIEPLRXMRRAQRPXNDHSXEQQALYEALKAAELAAERRQVLALETLMQRWPVDGRSGVLLLDNLRMTASEGALPTLKQLSALLAE
;
A
#
# COMPACT_ATOMS: atom_id res chain seq x y z
N MET A 1 -10.22 2.33 25.27
CA MET A 1 -9.24 1.98 24.27
C MET A 1 -8.86 3.20 23.45
N ALA A 2 -7.61 3.55 23.45
CA ALA A 2 -7.16 4.73 22.75
C ALA A 2 -7.17 4.48 21.23
N SER A 3 -7.62 5.48 20.48
CA SER A 3 -7.54 5.42 19.03
C SER A 3 -6.15 5.84 18.59
N VAL A 4 -5.76 5.35 17.41
CA VAL A 4 -4.48 5.73 16.85
C VAL A 4 -4.59 7.15 16.29
N ASP A 5 -3.71 8.01 16.75
CA ASP A 5 -3.70 9.42 16.30
C ASP A 5 -2.60 9.61 15.27
N PHE A 6 -2.99 9.81 14.02
CA PHE A 6 -2.06 10.02 12.93
C PHE A 6 -1.84 11.50 12.61
N ALA A 7 -2.44 12.40 13.39
CA ALA A 7 -2.43 13.82 13.05
C ALA A 7 -1.07 14.48 13.25
N ALA A 8 -0.20 13.88 14.08
CA ALA A 8 1.05 14.52 14.46
C ALA A 8 2.02 14.70 13.30
N GLN A 9 1.95 13.85 12.26
CA GLN A 9 2.89 13.90 11.15
C GLN A 9 2.15 13.74 9.83
N PRO A 10 1.88 14.85 9.12
CA PRO A 10 1.20 14.78 7.83
C PRO A 10 2.01 13.99 6.81
N SER A 11 1.33 13.32 5.89
CA SER A 11 1.97 12.56 4.84
C SER A 11 1.14 12.67 3.56
N VAL A 12 1.75 13.22 2.52
CA VAL A 12 1.10 13.31 1.21
C VAL A 12 0.89 11.90 0.63
N LEU A 13 1.88 11.04 0.80
CA LEU A 13 1.76 9.66 0.30
C LEU A 13 0.65 8.90 1.03
N TRP A 14 0.59 9.03 2.37
CA TRP A 14 -0.48 8.35 3.11
C TRP A 14 -1.85 8.81 2.64
N ASP A 15 -2.02 10.13 2.44
CA ASP A 15 -3.27 10.67 1.94
C ASP A 15 -3.60 10.09 0.56
N PHE A 16 -2.60 10.00 -0.31
CA PHE A 16 -2.80 9.42 -1.64
C PHE A 16 -3.21 7.95 -1.55
N VAL A 17 -2.54 7.18 -0.71
CA VAL A 17 -2.84 5.76 -0.54
C VAL A 17 -4.29 5.58 -0.06
N CYS A 18 -4.69 6.34 0.96
CA CYS A 18 -6.03 6.20 1.52
C CYS A 18 -7.10 6.63 0.52
N ARG A 19 -6.90 7.76 -0.16
CA ARG A 19 -7.87 8.22 -1.15
C ARG A 19 -7.98 7.27 -2.32
N SER A 20 -6.85 6.75 -2.79
CA SER A 20 -6.84 5.82 -3.91
C SER A 20 -7.56 4.53 -3.56
N TYR A 21 -7.25 3.99 -2.39
CA TYR A 21 -7.81 2.70 -1.98
C TYR A 21 -9.33 2.79 -1.78
N ALA A 22 -9.83 3.98 -1.47
CA ALA A 22 -11.26 4.19 -1.28
C ALA A 22 -12.03 4.35 -2.60
N ARG A 23 -11.33 4.53 -3.72
CA ARG A 23 -12.01 4.66 -5.01
C ARG A 23 -12.68 3.34 -5.40
N PRO A 24 -13.88 3.40 -5.99
CA PRO A 24 -14.56 2.15 -6.39
C PRO A 24 -13.67 1.30 -7.30
N GLY A 25 -13.53 0.03 -6.93
CA GLY A 25 -12.79 -0.94 -7.72
C GLY A 25 -11.31 -1.04 -7.41
N VAL A 26 -10.72 -0.02 -6.76
CA VAL A 26 -9.29 -0.03 -6.53
C VAL A 26 -8.89 -1.08 -5.49
N ALA A 27 -9.65 -1.17 -4.39
CA ALA A 27 -9.31 -2.15 -3.35
C ALA A 27 -9.35 -3.57 -3.91
N GLU A 28 -10.40 -3.90 -4.69
CA GLU A 28 -10.49 -5.23 -5.27
C GLU A 28 -9.32 -5.53 -6.21
N ALA A 29 -8.95 -4.57 -7.05
CA ALA A 29 -7.85 -4.76 -7.98
C ALA A 29 -6.53 -4.93 -7.23
N CYS A 30 -6.29 -4.12 -6.21
CA CYS A 30 -5.07 -4.21 -5.40
C CYS A 30 -4.99 -5.56 -4.70
N LEU A 31 -6.09 -6.01 -4.10
CA LEU A 31 -6.11 -7.29 -3.41
C LEU A 31 -5.90 -8.45 -4.38
N HIS A 32 -6.42 -8.34 -5.59
CA HIS A 32 -6.19 -9.37 -6.59
C HIS A 32 -4.70 -9.48 -6.93
N VAL A 33 -4.05 -8.35 -7.15
CA VAL A 33 -2.61 -8.35 -7.46
C VAL A 33 -1.83 -8.91 -6.28
N GLN A 34 -2.21 -8.54 -5.06
CA GLN A 34 -1.53 -9.05 -3.87
C GLN A 34 -1.72 -10.56 -3.72
N ASP A 35 -2.95 -11.04 -3.86
CA ASP A 35 -3.25 -12.44 -3.61
C ASP A 35 -2.74 -13.36 -4.71
N GLU A 36 -2.86 -12.92 -5.98
CA GLU A 36 -2.50 -13.77 -7.11
C GLU A 36 -1.06 -13.60 -7.56
N HIS A 37 -0.44 -12.48 -7.26
CA HIS A 37 0.90 -12.19 -7.78
C HIS A 37 1.90 -11.78 -6.70
N GLY A 38 1.50 -11.81 -5.45
CA GLY A 38 2.40 -11.58 -4.32
C GLY A 38 2.96 -10.18 -4.20
N VAL A 39 2.28 -9.19 -4.76
CA VAL A 39 2.75 -7.81 -4.73
C VAL A 39 2.23 -7.10 -3.49
N ASP A 40 3.12 -6.37 -2.82
CA ASP A 40 2.74 -5.55 -1.68
C ASP A 40 1.90 -4.37 -2.17
N VAL A 41 0.69 -4.23 -1.65
CA VAL A 41 -0.22 -3.15 -2.06
C VAL A 41 0.41 -1.78 -1.80
N LEU A 42 1.12 -1.62 -0.71
CA LEU A 42 1.80 -0.34 -0.46
C LEU A 42 2.91 -0.05 -1.47
N UNK A 43 3.58 -0.93 -2.02
CA UNK A 43 4.46 -0.82 -2.95
C UNK A 43 3.86 -0.46 -4.17
N LEU A 44 2.73 -1.12 -4.48
CA LEU A 44 1.97 -0.87 -5.70
C LEU A 44 1.45 0.57 -5.76
N LEU A 45 0.80 1.01 -4.71
CA LEU A 45 0.25 2.35 -4.68
C LEU A 45 1.34 3.43 -4.60
N SER A 46 2.48 3.11 -4.01
CA SER A 46 3.61 4.04 -4.06
C SER A 46 4.14 4.22 -5.48
N ALA A 47 4.15 3.12 -6.26
CA ALA A 47 4.54 3.22 -7.68
C ALA A 47 3.59 4.14 -8.43
N ALA A 48 2.29 4.05 -8.12
CA ALA A 48 1.31 4.95 -8.74
C ALA A 48 1.56 6.40 -8.33
N TRP A 49 1.85 6.62 -7.05
CA TRP A 49 2.13 7.97 -6.56
C TRP A 49 3.34 8.59 -7.25
N LEU A 50 4.39 7.80 -7.46
CA LEU A 50 5.57 8.30 -8.18
C LEU A 50 5.19 8.86 -9.55
N ALA A 51 4.26 8.20 -10.24
CA ALA A 51 3.83 8.70 -11.54
C ALA A 51 3.19 10.08 -11.44
N THR A 52 2.43 10.34 -10.37
CA THR A 52 1.82 11.67 -10.19
C THR A 52 2.89 12.73 -9.92
N GLN A 53 4.06 12.33 -9.45
CA GLN A 53 5.17 13.23 -9.17
C GLN A 53 6.13 13.36 -10.36
N GLY A 54 5.81 12.71 -11.47
CA GLY A 54 6.70 12.73 -12.63
C GLY A 54 7.96 11.91 -12.42
N GLN A 55 7.90 10.88 -11.59
CA GLN A 55 9.06 10.06 -11.27
C GLN A 55 8.85 8.64 -11.78
N ARG A 56 9.82 8.15 -12.53
CA ARG A 56 9.77 6.80 -13.08
C ARG A 56 10.31 5.78 -12.09
N LEU A 57 9.64 4.65 -11.99
CA LEU A 57 10.13 3.55 -11.16
C LEU A 57 11.11 2.72 -11.99
N THR A 58 12.39 2.96 -11.77
CA THR A 58 13.44 2.21 -12.43
C THR A 58 13.73 0.92 -11.67
N PRO A 59 14.44 -0.04 -12.29
CA PRO A 59 14.83 -1.24 -11.54
C PRO A 59 15.61 -0.93 -10.27
N GLU A 60 16.49 0.06 -10.31
CA GLU A 60 17.26 0.44 -9.13
C GLU A 60 16.37 1.00 -8.02
N ARG A 61 15.42 1.86 -8.40
CA ARG A 61 14.49 2.42 -7.44
C ARG A 61 13.56 1.34 -6.86
N LEU A 62 13.14 0.40 -7.70
CA LEU A 62 12.33 -0.72 -7.22
C LEU A 62 13.09 -1.52 -6.16
N THR A 63 14.37 -1.78 -6.38
CA THR A 63 15.19 -2.47 -5.41
C THR A 63 15.22 -1.71 -4.08
N GLU A 64 15.37 -0.39 -4.15
CA GLU A 64 15.38 0.43 -2.94
C GLU A 64 14.04 0.38 -2.22
N LEU A 65 12.93 0.44 -2.97
CA LEU A 65 11.61 0.34 -2.35
C LEU A 65 11.43 -1.00 -1.64
N LYS A 66 11.81 -2.08 -2.30
CA LYS A 66 11.66 -3.41 -1.71
C LYS A 66 12.52 -3.56 -0.48
N SER A 67 13.74 -3.05 -0.50
CA SER A 67 14.61 -3.11 0.67
C SER A 67 14.04 -2.32 1.85
N CYS A 68 13.39 -1.21 1.56
CA CYS A 68 12.74 -0.39 2.58
C CYS A 68 11.53 -1.12 3.19
N CYS A 69 10.74 -1.77 2.34
CA CYS A 69 9.47 -2.38 2.75
C CYS A 69 9.65 -3.71 3.47
N GLN A 70 10.54 -4.55 2.96
CA GLN A 70 10.51 -5.96 3.30
C GLN A 70 10.68 -6.26 4.78
N PRO A 71 11.64 -5.64 5.50
CA PRO A 71 11.78 -5.96 6.91
C PRO A 71 10.52 -5.65 7.73
N ARG A 72 9.91 -4.48 7.51
CA ARG A 72 8.70 -4.13 8.25
C ARG A 72 7.53 -4.99 7.85
N ARG A 73 7.45 -5.32 6.57
CA ARG A 73 6.38 -6.18 6.09
C ARG A 73 6.44 -7.55 6.74
N GLU A 74 7.62 -8.16 6.73
CA GLU A 74 7.77 -9.53 7.24
C GLU A 74 7.73 -9.60 8.74
N GLN A 75 8.31 -8.62 9.43
CA GLN A 75 8.48 -8.71 10.87
C GLN A 75 7.32 -8.07 11.64
N LEU A 76 6.50 -7.25 11.00
CA LEU A 76 5.48 -6.53 11.72
C LEU A 76 4.12 -6.57 11.01
N ILE A 77 4.04 -6.12 9.75
CA ILE A 77 2.73 -5.95 9.11
C ILE A 77 2.06 -7.29 8.87
N GLU A 78 2.77 -8.23 8.27
CA GLU A 78 2.18 -9.55 8.00
C GLU A 78 1.83 -10.31 9.27
N PRO A 79 2.68 -10.31 10.31
CA PRO A 79 2.26 -10.94 11.58
C PRO A 79 1.03 -10.30 12.19
N LEU A 80 0.91 -8.97 12.16
CA LEU A 80 -0.28 -8.30 12.67
C LEU A 80 -1.52 -8.68 11.87
N ARG A 81 -1.36 -8.77 10.56
CA ARG A 81 -2.46 -9.18 9.70
C ARG A 81 -2.97 -10.57 10.04
N UNK A 82 -2.12 -11.20 10.30
CA UNK A 82 -2.37 -12.48 10.55
C UNK A 82 -3.12 -12.66 11.73
N MET A 83 -2.63 -12.04 12.73
CA MET A 83 -3.31 -12.06 14.02
C MET A 83 -4.72 -11.47 13.91
N ARG A 84 -4.84 -10.36 13.21
CA ARG A 84 -6.14 -9.74 13.02
C ARG A 84 -7.14 -10.70 12.37
N ARG A 85 -6.70 -11.39 11.33
CA ARG A 85 -7.61 -12.30 10.62
C ARG A 85 -8.03 -13.47 11.51
N ALA A 86 -7.12 -13.94 12.35
CA ALA A 86 -7.43 -15.04 13.26
C ALA A 86 -8.45 -14.64 14.32
N GLN A 87 -8.53 -13.36 14.65
CA GLN A 87 -9.44 -12.86 15.68
C GLN A 87 -10.72 -12.25 15.11
N ARG A 88 -10.98 -12.42 13.83
CA ARG A 88 -12.21 -11.87 13.23
C ARG A 88 -13.43 -12.43 13.95
N PRO A 89 -14.31 -11.53 14.46
CA PRO A 89 -15.47 -12.03 15.22
C PRO A 89 -16.48 -12.74 14.36
N UNK A 90 -16.90 -13.67 14.91
CA UNK A 90 -17.88 -14.41 14.28
C UNK A 90 -19.15 -13.80 14.71
N ASN A 91 -20.26 -14.44 14.38
CA ASN A 91 -21.57 -13.92 14.75
C ASN A 91 -21.80 -13.97 16.25
N ASP A 92 -21.21 -14.93 16.92
CA ASP A 92 -21.43 -15.16 18.34
C ASP A 92 -20.16 -14.83 19.12
N HIS A 93 -19.89 -13.55 19.28
CA HIS A 93 -18.63 -13.10 19.87
C HIS A 93 -18.87 -12.18 21.06
N SER A 94 -17.87 -12.04 21.94
CA SER A 94 -17.91 -11.20 23.10
C SER A 94 -17.35 -9.80 22.80
N UNK A 95 -17.42 -9.08 23.57
CA UNK A 95 -16.98 -7.84 23.44
C UNK A 95 -15.60 -7.73 23.48
N GLU A 96 -15.12 -8.47 24.43
CA GLU A 96 -13.65 -8.51 24.53
C GLU A 96 -13.03 -8.97 23.22
N GLN A 97 -13.64 -9.91 22.56
CA GLN A 97 -13.15 -10.38 21.26
C GLN A 97 -13.21 -9.25 20.23
N GLN A 98 -14.32 -8.51 20.22
CA GLN A 98 -14.44 -7.39 19.29
C GLN A 98 -13.39 -6.31 19.59
N ALA A 99 -13.16 -6.02 20.88
CA ALA A 99 -12.16 -5.03 21.26
C ALA A 99 -10.76 -5.46 20.81
N LEU A 100 -10.43 -6.74 20.98
CA LEU A 100 -9.14 -7.26 20.54
C LEU A 100 -9.00 -7.13 19.03
N TYR A 101 -10.04 -7.51 18.30
CA TYR A 101 -10.00 -7.42 16.85
C TYR A 101 -9.77 -5.97 16.40
N GLU A 102 -10.49 -5.02 16.99
CA GLU A 102 -10.33 -3.62 16.64
C GLU A 102 -8.92 -3.09 17.00
N ALA A 103 -8.37 -3.55 18.12
CA ALA A 103 -7.02 -3.16 18.50
C ALA A 103 -5.98 -3.68 17.51
N LEU A 104 -6.16 -4.92 17.04
CA LEU A 104 -5.25 -5.49 16.04
C LEU A 104 -5.36 -4.76 14.71
N LYS A 105 -6.58 -4.39 14.30
CA LYS A 105 -6.77 -3.59 13.09
C LYS A 105 -6.05 -2.24 13.21
N ALA A 106 -6.18 -1.60 14.37
CA ALA A 106 -5.54 -0.31 14.59
C ALA A 106 -4.01 -0.45 14.56
N ALA A 107 -3.49 -1.52 15.15
CA ALA A 107 -2.05 -1.75 15.14
C ALA A 107 -1.53 -2.00 13.73
N GLU A 108 -2.25 -2.80 12.95
CA GLU A 108 -1.89 -3.06 11.56
C GLU A 108 -1.87 -1.76 10.75
N LEU A 109 -2.91 -0.95 10.92
CA LEU A 109 -3.00 0.32 10.21
C LEU A 109 -1.85 1.25 10.59
N ALA A 110 -1.52 1.32 11.87
CA ALA A 110 -0.40 2.13 12.33
C ALA A 110 0.92 1.65 11.74
N ALA A 111 1.10 0.34 11.66
CA ALA A 111 2.31 -0.23 11.08
C ALA A 111 2.40 0.09 9.58
N GLU A 112 1.28 0.01 8.88
CA GLU A 112 1.24 0.36 7.45
C GLU A 112 1.56 1.83 7.25
N ARG A 113 1.00 2.70 8.10
CA ARG A 113 1.30 4.12 7.98
C ARG A 113 2.77 4.42 8.21
N ARG A 114 3.37 3.74 9.18
CA ARG A 114 4.80 3.90 9.42
C ARG A 114 5.62 3.47 8.21
N GLN A 115 5.20 2.40 7.55
CA GLN A 115 5.84 1.94 6.32
C GLN A 115 5.75 3.00 5.24
N VAL A 116 4.57 3.59 5.07
CA VAL A 116 4.35 4.61 4.05
C VAL A 116 5.22 5.84 4.33
N LEU A 117 5.35 6.24 5.60
CA LEU A 117 6.21 7.37 5.93
C LEU A 117 7.67 7.10 5.54
N ALA A 118 8.14 5.88 5.77
CA ALA A 118 9.50 5.51 5.38
C ALA A 118 9.67 5.53 3.86
N LEU A 119 8.68 5.02 3.13
CA LEU A 119 8.71 5.05 1.67
C LEU A 119 8.72 6.48 1.15
N GLU A 120 7.90 7.35 1.74
CA GLU A 120 7.83 8.74 1.30
C GLU A 120 9.17 9.44 1.49
N THR A 121 9.81 9.23 2.63
CA THR A 121 11.12 9.81 2.88
C THR A 121 12.13 9.36 1.83
N LEU A 122 12.11 8.08 1.49
CA LEU A 122 13.01 7.55 0.48
C LEU A 122 12.74 8.17 -0.89
N MET A 123 11.48 8.19 -1.30
CA MET A 123 11.12 8.63 -2.64
C MET A 123 11.29 10.13 -2.85
N GLN A 124 11.19 10.91 -1.77
CA GLN A 124 11.39 12.36 -1.87
C GLN A 124 12.82 12.73 -2.26
N ARG A 125 13.77 11.83 -2.08
CA ARG A 125 15.15 12.07 -2.45
C ARG A 125 15.42 11.89 -3.94
N TRP A 126 14.49 11.29 -4.68
CA TRP A 126 14.69 11.02 -6.09
C TRP A 126 14.31 12.22 -6.94
N PRO A 127 15.06 12.48 -8.02
CA PRO A 127 14.71 13.61 -8.89
C PRO A 127 13.47 13.34 -9.73
N VAL A 128 12.85 14.41 -10.20
CA VAL A 128 11.75 14.34 -11.14
C VAL A 128 12.31 14.01 -12.51
N ASP A 129 11.75 13.00 -13.17
CA ASP A 129 12.21 12.57 -14.48
C ASP A 129 11.41 13.20 -15.63
N GLY A 130 10.18 13.58 -15.35
CA GLY A 130 9.28 14.16 -16.35
C GLY A 130 7.99 13.38 -16.45
N ARG A 131 6.92 14.09 -16.75
CA ARG A 131 5.60 13.47 -16.84
C ARG A 131 5.38 12.85 -18.21
N SER A 132 4.61 11.76 -18.23
CA SER A 132 4.32 11.02 -19.45
C SER A 132 2.98 10.34 -19.27
N GLY A 133 2.21 10.24 -20.34
CA GLY A 133 0.90 9.59 -20.29
C GLY A 133 0.96 8.10 -20.00
N VAL A 134 2.09 7.46 -20.21
CA VAL A 134 2.25 6.02 -19.93
C VAL A 134 2.95 5.75 -18.62
N LEU A 135 3.35 6.79 -17.91
CA LEU A 135 4.20 6.60 -16.72
C LEU A 135 3.48 5.81 -15.63
N LEU A 136 2.20 6.06 -15.43
CA LEU A 136 1.45 5.33 -14.39
C LEU A 136 1.47 3.83 -14.65
N LEU A 137 1.09 3.41 -15.84
CA LEU A 137 1.09 1.97 -16.15
C LEU A 137 2.50 1.40 -16.13
N ASP A 138 3.48 2.14 -16.67
CA ASP A 138 4.87 1.68 -16.64
C ASP A 138 5.33 1.43 -15.20
N ASN A 139 5.03 2.35 -14.31
CA ASN A 139 5.43 2.19 -12.90
C ASN A 139 4.74 0.99 -12.24
N LEU A 140 3.45 0.82 -12.50
CA LEU A 140 2.72 -0.33 -11.94
C LEU A 140 3.31 -1.64 -12.45
N ARG A 141 3.66 -1.70 -13.73
CA ARG A 141 4.21 -2.92 -14.31
C ARG A 141 5.54 -3.31 -13.69
N MET A 142 6.31 -2.35 -13.20
CA MET A 142 7.57 -2.66 -12.54
C MET A 142 7.39 -3.47 -11.26
N THR A 143 6.21 -3.36 -10.63
CA THR A 143 5.99 -3.99 -9.33
C THR A 143 5.55 -5.45 -9.43
N ALA A 144 5.17 -5.95 -10.61
CA ALA A 144 4.51 -7.24 -10.73
C ALA A 144 4.98 -7.99 -11.96
N SER A 145 4.67 -9.28 -11.98
CA SER A 145 4.97 -10.11 -13.15
C SER A 145 3.99 -9.81 -14.28
N GLU A 146 4.34 -10.30 -15.48
CA GLU A 146 3.51 -10.07 -16.68
C GLU A 146 2.08 -10.60 -16.53
N GLY A 147 1.90 -11.64 -15.73
CA GLY A 147 0.55 -12.19 -15.52
C GLY A 147 -0.41 -11.21 -14.87
N ALA A 148 0.10 -10.20 -14.19
CA ALA A 148 -0.74 -9.20 -13.55
C ALA A 148 -1.19 -8.08 -14.51
N LEU A 149 -0.69 -8.06 -15.74
CA LEU A 149 -0.92 -6.93 -16.64
C LEU A 149 -2.38 -6.57 -16.83
N PRO A 150 -3.31 -7.53 -17.04
CA PRO A 150 -4.71 -7.12 -17.21
C PRO A 150 -5.25 -6.34 -16.01
N THR A 151 -4.93 -6.80 -14.81
CA THR A 151 -5.40 -6.10 -13.60
C THR A 151 -4.69 -4.74 -13.44
N LEU A 152 -3.41 -4.67 -13.81
CA LEU A 152 -2.68 -3.40 -13.73
C LEU A 152 -3.24 -2.38 -14.71
N LYS A 153 -3.67 -2.81 -15.89
CA LYS A 153 -4.31 -1.91 -16.84
C LYS A 153 -5.63 -1.38 -16.27
N GLN A 154 -6.41 -2.27 -15.65
CA GLN A 154 -7.65 -1.86 -14.99
C GLN A 154 -7.35 -0.85 -13.89
N LEU A 155 -6.36 -1.14 -13.05
CA LEU A 155 -5.99 -0.27 -11.95
C LEU A 155 -5.51 1.09 -12.47
N SER A 156 -4.71 1.07 -13.54
CA SER A 156 -4.23 2.32 -14.13
C SER A 156 -5.40 3.21 -14.57
N ALA A 157 -6.41 2.61 -15.19
CA ALA A 157 -7.58 3.37 -15.61
C ALA A 157 -8.34 3.95 -14.40
N LEU A 158 -8.48 3.14 -13.34
CA LEU A 158 -9.18 3.60 -12.14
C LEU A 158 -8.44 4.73 -11.45
N LEU A 159 -7.12 4.67 -11.41
CA LEU A 159 -6.32 5.67 -10.72
C LEU A 159 -6.11 6.94 -11.53
N ALA A 160 -6.28 6.87 -12.85
CA ALA A 160 -6.09 8.04 -13.71
C ALA A 160 -7.22 9.06 -13.58
N GLU A 161 -8.36 8.64 -13.05
CA GLU A 161 -9.50 9.54 -12.88
C GLU A 161 -9.28 10.45 -11.68
#